data_efd508f27393cf03cbe40dfaeb91cd4f
#
_entry.id   efd508f27393cf03cbe40dfaeb91cd4f
#
_cell.length_a   1.000
_cell.length_b   1.000
_cell.length_c   1.000
_cell.angle_alpha   90.00
_cell.angle_beta   90.00
_cell.angle_gamma   90.00
#
_symmetry.space_group_name_H-M   'P 1'
#
loop_
_entity.id
_entity.type
_entity.pdbx_description
1 polymer ?
#
loop_
_entity_poly.entity_id
_entity_poly.type
_entity_poly.pdbx_seq_one_letter_code
_entity_poly.pdbx_strand_id
1 'polypeptide(L)'
;VYPEYAYFDFKGSVAIKVKPNYSVSSVEILPSRAQIVPKVNGSEISFVIREPGQYFVKINGDSENGSSATKNLYIFANPPEIDAPSKDDPNVVYFAPGVYEHKFYKLESNKIYYIAGGAFVYGRFYGVELQNVTIRGRGVICGEHLTSLGDEGRIVCINKKSNNIKIEGINVMHPKVWTIAMYQSNNIHIDNVHTISHGMSSDGCDITGCHDVLVENSFFRGHDDILAVKARDFINEMPVPQTCENVTFRNCVVWCDS
;
A
#
# COMPACT_ATOMS: atom_id res chain seq x y z
N VAL A 1 -4.15 17.95 -0.04
CA VAL A 1 -4.41 17.38 1.30
C VAL A 1 -4.49 15.88 1.13
N TYR A 2 -3.69 15.16 1.90
CA TYR A 2 -3.68 13.69 1.85
C TYR A 2 -4.81 13.11 2.71
N PRO A 3 -5.35 11.93 2.33
CA PRO A 3 -6.31 11.23 3.16
C PRO A 3 -5.71 10.80 4.49
N GLU A 4 -6.51 10.87 5.55
CA GLU A 4 -6.12 10.37 6.86
C GLU A 4 -6.20 8.85 6.91
N TYR A 5 -5.23 8.22 7.56
CA TYR A 5 -5.22 6.78 7.75
C TYR A 5 -4.66 6.37 9.12
N ALA A 6 -5.09 5.20 9.56
CA ALA A 6 -4.58 4.55 10.77
C ALA A 6 -4.31 3.08 10.47
N TYR A 7 -3.27 2.52 11.08
CA TYR A 7 -2.96 1.10 10.97
C TYR A 7 -2.51 0.54 12.32
N PHE A 8 -2.91 -0.68 12.59
CA PHE A 8 -2.58 -1.38 13.83
C PHE A 8 -2.82 -2.88 13.69
N ASP A 9 -2.18 -3.64 14.53
CA ASP A 9 -2.43 -5.08 14.67
C ASP A 9 -3.33 -5.34 15.87
N PHE A 10 -4.24 -6.30 15.77
CA PHE A 10 -5.10 -6.70 16.89
C PHE A 10 -5.52 -8.16 16.81
N LYS A 11 -5.98 -8.70 17.95
CA LYS A 11 -6.59 -10.01 18.05
C LYS A 11 -7.92 -9.90 18.81
N GLY A 12 -8.95 -10.59 18.32
CA GLY A 12 -10.28 -10.57 18.91
C GLY A 12 -11.08 -9.36 18.48
N SER A 13 -11.29 -8.36 19.33
CA SER A 13 -12.05 -7.15 18.99
C SER A 13 -11.36 -5.90 19.50
N VAL A 14 -11.52 -4.81 18.74
CA VAL A 14 -10.97 -3.50 19.10
C VAL A 14 -12.05 -2.42 19.01
N ALA A 15 -12.16 -1.60 20.04
CA ALA A 15 -13.03 -0.44 20.05
C ALA A 15 -12.30 0.74 19.41
N ILE A 16 -12.91 1.34 18.40
CA ILE A 16 -12.41 2.51 17.69
C ILE A 16 -13.18 3.74 18.15
N LYS A 17 -12.45 4.81 18.39
CA LYS A 17 -12.98 6.16 18.58
C LYS A 17 -12.35 7.11 17.59
N VAL A 18 -13.17 7.83 16.83
CA VAL A 18 -12.74 8.85 15.88
C VAL A 18 -13.33 10.18 16.33
N LYS A 19 -12.47 11.20 16.43
CA LYS A 19 -12.90 12.54 16.81
C LYS A 19 -12.41 13.54 15.77
N PRO A 20 -13.17 13.76 14.68
CA PRO A 20 -12.81 14.77 13.70
C PRO A 20 -12.89 16.19 14.32
N ASN A 21 -12.15 17.12 13.73
CA ASN A 21 -12.14 18.53 14.12
C ASN A 21 -13.25 19.37 13.47
N TYR A 22 -14.27 18.70 12.94
CA TYR A 22 -15.43 19.30 12.29
C TYR A 22 -16.73 18.59 12.74
N SER A 23 -17.87 19.17 12.42
CA SER A 23 -19.19 18.62 12.77
C SER A 23 -19.49 17.33 11.97
N VAL A 24 -20.10 16.37 12.65
CA VAL A 24 -20.52 15.08 12.07
C VAL A 24 -22.04 15.09 11.89
N SER A 25 -22.49 14.93 10.67
CA SER A 25 -23.92 14.83 10.32
C SER A 25 -24.32 13.41 9.91
N SER A 26 -23.41 12.65 9.33
CA SER A 26 -23.61 11.25 8.95
C SER A 26 -22.31 10.48 9.01
N VAL A 27 -22.41 9.16 9.26
CA VAL A 27 -21.25 8.25 9.25
C VAL A 27 -21.67 6.92 8.64
N GLU A 28 -20.86 6.41 7.75
CA GLU A 28 -20.95 5.06 7.20
C GLU A 28 -19.61 4.34 7.35
N ILE A 29 -19.63 3.07 7.73
CA ILE A 29 -18.42 2.22 7.79
C ILE A 29 -18.47 1.22 6.65
N LEU A 30 -17.47 1.28 5.80
CA LEU A 30 -17.29 0.33 4.70
C LEU A 30 -16.18 -0.68 5.02
N PRO A 31 -16.21 -1.90 4.46
CA PRO A 31 -17.22 -2.40 3.54
C PRO A 31 -18.55 -2.73 4.25
N SER A 32 -19.66 -2.51 3.57
CA SER A 32 -21.01 -2.73 4.11
C SER A 32 -21.23 -4.16 4.61
N ARG A 33 -20.52 -5.13 4.03
CA ARG A 33 -20.54 -6.54 4.49
C ARG A 33 -20.08 -6.73 5.94
N ALA A 34 -19.29 -5.80 6.48
CA ALA A 34 -18.84 -5.86 7.88
C ALA A 34 -19.97 -5.54 8.87
N GLN A 35 -21.08 -4.99 8.41
CA GLN A 35 -22.29 -4.66 9.19
C GLN A 35 -21.99 -3.87 10.47
N ILE A 36 -21.00 -2.99 10.42
CA ILE A 36 -20.62 -2.15 11.55
C ILE A 36 -21.53 -0.93 11.61
N VAL A 37 -22.27 -0.80 12.70
CA VAL A 37 -23.12 0.35 12.98
C VAL A 37 -22.38 1.29 13.92
N PRO A 38 -21.97 2.50 13.45
CA PRO A 38 -21.30 3.48 14.30
C PRO A 38 -22.28 4.14 15.26
N LYS A 39 -21.79 4.52 16.45
CA LYS A 39 -22.49 5.42 17.38
C LYS A 39 -21.85 6.79 17.28
N VAL A 40 -22.67 7.83 17.16
CA VAL A 40 -22.25 9.23 17.09
C VAL A 40 -22.76 9.96 18.32
N ASN A 41 -21.85 10.63 19.04
CA ASN A 41 -22.17 11.48 20.17
C ASN A 41 -21.44 12.82 20.02
N GLY A 42 -22.17 13.85 19.62
CA GLY A 42 -21.57 15.11 19.18
C GLY A 42 -20.69 14.89 17.93
N SER A 43 -19.41 15.17 18.04
CA SER A 43 -18.43 14.89 16.99
C SER A 43 -17.66 13.55 17.20
N GLU A 44 -17.89 12.84 18.30
CA GLU A 44 -17.22 11.57 18.55
C GLU A 44 -17.99 10.43 17.84
N ILE A 45 -17.27 9.67 17.03
CA ILE A 45 -17.73 8.46 16.35
C ILE A 45 -17.11 7.26 17.06
N SER A 46 -17.92 6.24 17.40
CA SER A 46 -17.40 5.03 18.03
C SER A 46 -18.00 3.77 17.42
N PHE A 47 -17.19 2.74 17.26
CA PHE A 47 -17.61 1.44 16.72
C PHE A 47 -16.62 0.34 17.15
N VAL A 48 -16.92 -0.91 16.83
CA VAL A 48 -16.07 -2.07 17.16
C VAL A 48 -15.73 -2.83 15.90
N ILE A 49 -14.45 -3.07 15.68
CA ILE A 49 -13.93 -3.98 14.65
C ILE A 49 -13.70 -5.35 15.31
N ARG A 50 -14.13 -6.43 14.64
CA ARG A 50 -14.03 -7.81 15.14
C ARG A 50 -13.15 -8.70 14.28
N GLU A 51 -12.89 -8.30 13.06
CA GLU A 51 -12.10 -9.06 12.11
C GLU A 51 -11.02 -8.16 11.49
N PRO A 52 -9.83 -8.68 11.21
CA PRO A 52 -8.86 -7.96 10.41
C PRO A 52 -9.41 -7.60 9.04
N GLY A 53 -9.01 -6.44 8.52
CA GLY A 53 -9.44 -5.96 7.22
C GLY A 53 -9.18 -4.47 7.02
N GLN A 54 -9.60 -4.00 5.86
CA GLN A 54 -9.49 -2.61 5.47
C GLN A 54 -10.86 -1.96 5.62
N TYR A 55 -10.93 -0.91 6.42
CA TYR A 55 -12.17 -0.20 6.72
C TYR A 55 -12.07 1.25 6.26
N PHE A 56 -13.18 1.78 5.84
CA PHE A 56 -13.31 3.16 5.44
C PHE A 56 -14.40 3.83 6.26
N VAL A 57 -14.04 4.84 7.02
CA VAL A 57 -14.95 5.66 7.80
C VAL A 57 -15.34 6.87 6.96
N LYS A 58 -16.52 6.78 6.31
CA LYS A 58 -17.07 7.84 5.48
C LYS A 58 -17.85 8.80 6.36
N ILE A 59 -17.42 10.05 6.43
CA ILE A 59 -17.99 11.07 7.31
C ILE A 59 -18.65 12.17 6.45
N ASN A 60 -19.91 12.48 6.73
CA ASN A 60 -20.71 13.50 6.04
C ASN A 60 -20.97 13.23 4.54
N GLY A 61 -20.90 11.97 4.12
CA GLY A 61 -21.16 11.58 2.74
C GLY A 61 -20.05 11.96 1.75
N ASP A 62 -20.31 11.75 0.46
CA ASP A 62 -19.44 12.25 -0.61
C ASP A 62 -19.87 13.68 -0.94
N SER A 63 -18.92 14.60 -1.03
CA SER A 63 -19.19 15.88 -1.65
C SER A 63 -19.17 15.68 -3.18
N GLU A 64 -20.16 16.23 -3.86
CA GLU A 64 -20.27 16.18 -5.33
C GLU A 64 -19.07 16.78 -6.08
N ASN A 65 -18.10 17.35 -5.38
CA ASN A 65 -16.95 18.09 -5.93
C ASN A 65 -15.59 17.46 -5.63
N GLY A 66 -15.50 16.13 -5.38
CA GLY A 66 -14.23 15.44 -5.22
C GLY A 66 -13.38 15.83 -4.01
N SER A 67 -13.78 16.84 -3.24
CA SER A 67 -13.02 17.31 -2.05
C SER A 67 -13.29 16.52 -0.77
N SER A 68 -14.19 15.55 -0.79
CA SER A 68 -14.59 14.77 0.39
C SER A 68 -13.56 13.70 0.79
N ALA A 69 -12.68 13.32 -0.12
CA ALA A 69 -11.62 12.35 0.17
C ALA A 69 -10.76 12.75 1.39
N THR A 70 -10.68 14.03 1.69
CA THR A 70 -9.86 14.59 2.77
C THR A 70 -10.51 14.56 4.16
N LYS A 71 -11.80 14.20 4.24
CA LYS A 71 -12.55 14.16 5.52
C LYS A 71 -12.80 12.73 6.00
N ASN A 72 -12.33 11.76 5.27
CA ASN A 72 -12.56 10.36 5.54
C ASN A 72 -11.33 9.71 6.18
N LEU A 73 -11.53 8.61 6.90
CA LEU A 73 -10.46 7.87 7.55
C LEU A 73 -10.37 6.45 7.02
N TYR A 74 -9.20 6.07 6.55
CA TYR A 74 -8.87 4.68 6.22
C TYR A 74 -8.30 3.98 7.45
N ILE A 75 -8.75 2.77 7.73
CA ILE A 75 -8.27 1.97 8.86
C ILE A 75 -7.81 0.62 8.33
N PHE A 76 -6.53 0.35 8.48
CA PHE A 76 -5.90 -0.92 8.17
C PHE A 76 -5.71 -1.70 9.46
N ALA A 77 -6.69 -2.52 9.77
CA ALA A 77 -6.75 -3.33 10.98
C ALA A 77 -6.18 -4.72 10.68
N ASN A 78 -4.92 -4.94 11.00
CA ASN A 78 -4.20 -6.15 10.62
C ASN A 78 -4.34 -7.27 11.65
N PRO A 79 -4.21 -8.54 11.25
CA PRO A 79 -3.89 -9.58 12.20
C PRO A 79 -2.50 -9.35 12.81
N PRO A 80 -2.23 -9.89 14.01
CA PRO A 80 -0.89 -9.80 14.59
C PRO A 80 0.18 -10.31 13.62
N GLU A 81 1.27 -9.56 13.50
CA GLU A 81 2.40 -10.01 12.70
C GLU A 81 3.01 -11.29 13.26
N ILE A 82 3.26 -12.25 12.39
CA ILE A 82 3.88 -13.53 12.74
C ILE A 82 5.29 -13.54 12.18
N ASP A 83 6.23 -14.09 12.94
CA ASP A 83 7.61 -14.32 12.49
C ASP A 83 8.33 -13.06 12.01
N ALA A 84 8.21 -11.96 12.76
CA ALA A 84 9.03 -10.78 12.52
C ALA A 84 10.52 -11.14 12.56
N PRO A 85 11.32 -10.76 11.54
CA PRO A 85 12.72 -11.17 11.48
C PRO A 85 13.55 -10.51 12.59
N SER A 86 14.63 -11.18 12.99
CA SER A 86 15.57 -10.63 13.94
C SER A 86 16.36 -9.49 13.30
N LYS A 87 16.56 -8.41 14.05
CA LYS A 87 17.43 -7.30 13.64
C LYS A 87 18.92 -7.71 13.53
N ASP A 88 19.28 -8.81 14.19
CA ASP A 88 20.66 -9.31 14.23
C ASP A 88 20.94 -10.32 13.10
N ASP A 89 19.95 -10.67 12.28
CA ASP A 89 20.17 -11.49 11.08
C ASP A 89 20.90 -10.67 10.00
N PRO A 90 22.06 -11.12 9.52
CA PRO A 90 22.85 -10.40 8.50
C PRO A 90 22.12 -10.24 7.15
N ASN A 91 21.08 -11.02 6.91
CA ASN A 91 20.26 -10.91 5.71
C ASN A 91 19.10 -9.91 5.86
N VAL A 92 18.92 -9.30 7.03
CA VAL A 92 17.85 -8.34 7.31
C VAL A 92 18.38 -6.91 7.30
N VAL A 93 17.79 -6.09 6.45
CA VAL A 93 17.90 -4.63 6.52
C VAL A 93 16.75 -4.14 7.38
N TYR A 94 17.03 -3.82 8.64
CA TYR A 94 16.02 -3.55 9.65
C TYR A 94 15.81 -2.04 9.86
N PHE A 95 14.61 -1.54 9.55
CA PHE A 95 14.18 -0.17 9.86
C PHE A 95 13.39 -0.21 11.18
N ALA A 96 14.00 0.18 12.28
CA ALA A 96 13.37 0.30 13.58
C ALA A 96 12.32 1.45 13.59
N PRO A 97 11.44 1.54 14.60
CA PRO A 97 10.56 2.70 14.75
C PRO A 97 11.34 4.01 14.69
N GLY A 98 10.94 4.93 13.83
CA GLY A 98 11.63 6.20 13.57
C GLY A 98 11.44 6.70 12.14
N VAL A 99 12.04 7.83 11.82
CA VAL A 99 11.98 8.45 10.49
C VAL A 99 13.32 8.27 9.78
N TYR A 100 13.24 7.81 8.53
CA TYR A 100 14.40 7.58 7.67
C TYR A 100 14.22 8.38 6.39
N GLU A 101 15.18 9.26 6.11
CA GLU A 101 15.17 10.10 4.92
C GLU A 101 16.30 9.74 3.98
N HIS A 102 15.98 8.95 2.95
CA HIS A 102 16.94 8.61 1.91
C HIS A 102 16.20 8.48 0.58
N LYS A 103 16.67 9.15 -0.46
CA LYS A 103 15.94 9.17 -1.73
C LYS A 103 15.86 7.81 -2.43
N PHE A 104 16.84 6.94 -2.19
CA PHE A 104 17.01 5.73 -2.97
C PHE A 104 17.58 4.58 -2.15
N TYR A 105 16.81 3.52 -2.01
CA TYR A 105 17.20 2.26 -1.40
C TYR A 105 17.37 1.22 -2.49
N LYS A 106 18.63 0.89 -2.81
CA LYS A 106 18.94 -0.19 -3.75
C LYS A 106 18.66 -1.53 -3.07
N LEU A 107 17.81 -2.33 -3.69
CA LEU A 107 17.52 -3.68 -3.23
C LEU A 107 18.65 -4.64 -3.65
N GLU A 108 18.92 -5.62 -2.80
CA GLU A 108 19.92 -6.67 -3.01
C GLU A 108 19.28 -8.05 -2.89
N SER A 109 19.76 -9.00 -3.67
CA SER A 109 19.27 -10.38 -3.63
C SER A 109 19.51 -11.05 -2.28
N ASN A 110 18.62 -11.96 -1.90
CA ASN A 110 18.65 -12.74 -0.65
C ASN A 110 18.56 -11.86 0.61
N LYS A 111 17.89 -10.71 0.52
CA LYS A 111 17.66 -9.79 1.65
C LYS A 111 16.19 -9.68 2.02
N ILE A 112 15.96 -9.42 3.30
CA ILE A 112 14.70 -9.02 3.88
C ILE A 112 14.81 -7.55 4.28
N TYR A 113 13.99 -6.69 3.69
CA TYR A 113 13.84 -5.30 4.10
C TYR A 113 12.65 -5.23 5.05
N TYR A 114 12.93 -5.15 6.34
CA TYR A 114 11.91 -5.13 7.38
C TYR A 114 11.63 -3.72 7.84
N ILE A 115 10.41 -3.27 7.61
CA ILE A 115 9.92 -1.94 7.99
C ILE A 115 9.05 -2.11 9.23
N ALA A 116 9.63 -1.96 10.42
CA ALA A 116 8.93 -2.19 11.68
C ALA A 116 7.73 -1.25 11.85
N GLY A 117 6.72 -1.68 12.63
CA GLY A 117 5.64 -0.78 13.03
C GLY A 117 6.18 0.48 13.69
N GLY A 118 5.75 1.65 13.23
CA GLY A 118 6.29 2.95 13.65
C GLY A 118 7.54 3.43 12.90
N ALA A 119 8.08 2.63 11.96
CA ALA A 119 9.07 3.12 11.00
C ALA A 119 8.38 3.86 9.86
N PHE A 120 8.90 5.03 9.51
CA PHE A 120 8.46 5.85 8.39
C PHE A 120 9.66 6.13 7.48
N VAL A 121 9.66 5.51 6.29
CA VAL A 121 10.81 5.50 5.39
C VAL A 121 10.48 6.30 4.13
N TYR A 122 11.06 7.49 4.01
CA TYR A 122 10.97 8.29 2.80
C TYR A 122 11.92 7.77 1.74
N GLY A 123 11.43 7.57 0.53
CA GLY A 123 12.26 7.25 -0.62
C GLY A 123 11.72 6.11 -1.48
N ARG A 124 12.55 5.70 -2.42
CA ARG A 124 12.27 4.69 -3.41
C ARG A 124 13.06 3.41 -3.13
N PHE A 125 12.39 2.28 -3.21
CA PHE A 125 12.97 0.94 -3.17
C PHE A 125 13.06 0.39 -4.60
N TYR A 126 14.27 0.15 -5.09
CA TYR A 126 14.50 -0.23 -6.47
C TYR A 126 15.50 -1.37 -6.61
N GLY A 127 15.23 -2.28 -7.54
CA GLY A 127 16.17 -3.33 -7.89
C GLY A 127 15.93 -3.98 -9.24
N VAL A 128 16.98 -4.56 -9.77
CA VAL A 128 17.02 -5.28 -11.06
C VAL A 128 17.69 -6.63 -10.84
N GLU A 129 17.23 -7.65 -11.57
CA GLU A 129 17.82 -9.00 -11.55
C GLU A 129 17.92 -9.59 -10.14
N LEU A 130 16.92 -9.27 -9.31
CA LEU A 130 16.87 -9.69 -7.91
C LEU A 130 16.45 -11.16 -7.78
N GLN A 131 16.98 -11.82 -6.77
CA GLN A 131 16.58 -13.17 -6.37
C GLN A 131 16.26 -13.21 -4.88
N ASN A 132 15.11 -13.80 -4.51
CA ASN A 132 14.72 -14.03 -3.11
C ASN A 132 14.71 -12.74 -2.27
N VAL A 133 13.91 -11.75 -2.64
CA VAL A 133 13.80 -10.49 -1.90
C VAL A 133 12.44 -10.41 -1.23
N THR A 134 12.44 -10.04 0.03
CA THR A 134 11.22 -9.76 0.79
C THR A 134 11.26 -8.34 1.32
N ILE A 135 10.19 -7.56 1.08
CA ILE A 135 9.92 -6.27 1.73
C ILE A 135 8.71 -6.48 2.63
N ARG A 136 8.88 -6.39 3.95
CA ARG A 136 7.80 -6.73 4.87
C ARG A 136 7.79 -5.88 6.14
N GLY A 137 6.71 -5.99 6.90
CA GLY A 137 6.57 -5.37 8.22
C GLY A 137 5.23 -4.69 8.43
N ARG A 138 5.21 -3.64 9.23
CA ARG A 138 4.01 -2.84 9.56
C ARG A 138 4.24 -1.34 9.42
N GLY A 139 5.41 -0.93 8.93
CA GLY A 139 5.75 0.48 8.76
C GLY A 139 5.26 1.07 7.44
N VAL A 140 5.74 2.26 7.15
CA VAL A 140 5.35 3.06 5.99
C VAL A 140 6.56 3.32 5.11
N ILE A 141 6.41 3.10 3.81
CA ILE A 141 7.29 3.62 2.76
C ILE A 141 6.56 4.78 2.09
N CYS A 142 7.19 5.94 2.00
CA CYS A 142 6.57 7.17 1.53
C CYS A 142 7.35 7.81 0.38
N GLY A 143 6.66 8.09 -0.72
CA GLY A 143 7.23 8.75 -1.90
C GLY A 143 7.11 10.27 -1.89
N GLU A 144 6.63 10.90 -0.82
CA GLU A 144 6.35 12.34 -0.81
C GLU A 144 7.56 13.21 -1.16
N HIS A 145 8.75 12.81 -0.76
CA HIS A 145 10.00 13.52 -1.03
C HIS A 145 10.65 13.19 -2.39
N LEU A 146 10.05 12.27 -3.16
CA LEU A 146 10.47 12.03 -4.54
C LEU A 146 10.04 13.21 -5.41
N THR A 147 10.85 13.58 -6.38
CA THR A 147 10.61 14.76 -7.21
C THR A 147 10.42 14.44 -8.71
N SER A 148 10.81 13.26 -9.13
CA SER A 148 10.68 12.82 -10.52
C SER A 148 9.24 12.45 -10.86
N LEU A 149 8.79 12.87 -12.04
CA LEU A 149 7.53 12.42 -12.64
C LEU A 149 7.73 11.23 -13.60
N GLY A 150 8.95 10.72 -13.69
CA GLY A 150 9.31 9.53 -14.47
C GLY A 150 9.50 8.30 -13.59
N ASP A 151 10.34 7.36 -14.06
CA ASP A 151 10.63 6.10 -13.38
C ASP A 151 11.06 6.29 -11.92
N GLU A 152 11.85 7.30 -11.63
CA GLU A 152 12.34 7.58 -10.27
C GLU A 152 11.25 8.08 -9.31
N GLY A 153 10.07 8.37 -9.77
CA GLY A 153 8.91 8.75 -8.95
C GLY A 153 8.11 7.57 -8.41
N ARG A 154 8.42 6.33 -8.84
CA ARG A 154 7.80 5.09 -8.35
C ARG A 154 8.41 4.69 -7.02
N ILE A 155 7.58 4.29 -6.06
CA ILE A 155 8.09 3.97 -4.71
C ILE A 155 8.75 2.60 -4.66
N VAL A 156 8.04 1.55 -5.03
CA VAL A 156 8.61 0.20 -5.11
C VAL A 156 8.69 -0.19 -6.57
N CYS A 157 9.89 -0.37 -7.08
CA CYS A 157 10.09 -0.70 -8.48
C CYS A 157 11.10 -1.85 -8.63
N ILE A 158 10.60 -2.99 -9.07
CA ILE A 158 11.40 -4.21 -9.28
C ILE A 158 11.36 -4.59 -10.75
N ASN A 159 12.54 -4.77 -11.33
CA ASN A 159 12.71 -4.83 -12.77
C ASN A 159 13.60 -6.01 -13.22
N LYS A 160 13.53 -6.30 -14.52
CA LYS A 160 14.40 -7.19 -15.33
C LYS A 160 14.76 -8.51 -14.66
N LYS A 161 14.04 -9.57 -15.01
CA LYS A 161 14.36 -10.95 -14.61
C LYS A 161 14.49 -11.21 -13.10
N SER A 162 13.86 -10.34 -12.29
CA SER A 162 13.78 -10.59 -10.86
C SER A 162 12.85 -11.78 -10.61
N ASN A 163 13.16 -12.57 -9.60
CA ASN A 163 12.40 -13.78 -9.28
C ASN A 163 12.31 -14.03 -7.79
N ASN A 164 11.20 -14.60 -7.36
CA ASN A 164 10.88 -14.87 -5.96
C ASN A 164 10.89 -13.59 -5.11
N ILE A 165 9.92 -12.73 -5.40
CA ILE A 165 9.75 -11.43 -4.77
C ILE A 165 8.52 -11.46 -3.89
N LYS A 166 8.65 -11.05 -2.63
CA LYS A 166 7.55 -10.94 -1.69
C LYS A 166 7.44 -9.53 -1.11
N ILE A 167 6.22 -8.99 -1.07
CA ILE A 167 5.90 -7.72 -0.41
C ILE A 167 4.72 -7.97 0.51
N GLU A 168 4.88 -7.76 1.82
CA GLU A 168 3.82 -8.08 2.75
C GLU A 168 3.68 -7.12 3.93
N GLY A 169 2.45 -6.81 4.28
CA GLY A 169 2.06 -6.15 5.53
C GLY A 169 2.37 -4.67 5.66
N ILE A 170 3.03 -4.08 4.68
CA ILE A 170 3.50 -2.69 4.69
C ILE A 170 2.46 -1.71 4.12
N ASN A 171 2.66 -0.44 4.46
CA ASN A 171 1.92 0.68 3.89
C ASN A 171 2.83 1.43 2.90
N VAL A 172 2.36 1.69 1.67
CA VAL A 172 3.12 2.40 0.63
C VAL A 172 2.31 3.62 0.20
N MET A 173 2.82 4.81 0.51
CA MET A 173 2.05 6.04 0.52
C MET A 173 2.67 7.13 -0.35
N HIS A 174 1.81 7.94 -0.97
CA HIS A 174 2.17 9.21 -1.61
C HIS A 174 3.24 9.12 -2.70
N PRO A 175 3.07 8.27 -3.74
CA PRO A 175 3.97 8.24 -4.89
C PRO A 175 3.90 9.56 -5.67
N LYS A 176 4.89 9.82 -6.51
CA LYS A 176 4.81 10.88 -7.52
C LYS A 176 4.21 10.39 -8.84
N VAL A 177 4.32 9.11 -9.09
CA VAL A 177 3.71 8.38 -10.19
C VAL A 177 3.20 7.03 -9.67
N TRP A 178 3.55 5.92 -10.23
CA TRP A 178 3.08 4.59 -9.80
C TRP A 178 3.59 4.20 -8.41
N THR A 179 2.76 3.52 -7.64
CA THR A 179 3.10 3.13 -6.27
C THR A 179 3.99 1.89 -6.24
N ILE A 180 3.52 0.81 -6.85
CA ILE A 180 4.25 -0.47 -6.97
C ILE A 180 4.33 -0.82 -8.45
N ALA A 181 5.54 -1.02 -8.96
CA ALA A 181 5.79 -1.36 -10.35
C ALA A 181 6.68 -2.59 -10.47
N MET A 182 6.17 -3.64 -11.10
CA MET A 182 6.85 -4.89 -11.36
C MET A 182 7.05 -5.07 -12.86
N TYR A 183 8.29 -5.27 -13.27
CA TYR A 183 8.64 -5.41 -14.69
C TYR A 183 9.39 -6.71 -14.96
N GLN A 184 8.95 -7.45 -15.99
CA GLN A 184 9.68 -8.59 -16.54
C GLN A 184 10.19 -9.54 -15.45
N SER A 185 9.40 -9.79 -14.43
CA SER A 185 9.77 -10.53 -13.23
C SER A 185 8.78 -11.65 -12.95
N ASN A 186 9.19 -12.65 -12.20
CA ASN A 186 8.40 -13.85 -11.99
C ASN A 186 8.27 -14.21 -10.52
N ASN A 187 7.27 -15.04 -10.19
CA ASN A 187 7.05 -15.56 -8.85
C ASN A 187 6.97 -14.41 -7.83
N ILE A 188 5.95 -13.58 -8.00
CA ILE A 188 5.72 -12.38 -7.19
C ILE A 188 4.51 -12.61 -6.30
N HIS A 189 4.67 -12.35 -5.00
CA HIS A 189 3.59 -12.38 -4.03
C HIS A 189 3.48 -11.05 -3.29
N ILE A 190 2.33 -10.38 -3.42
CA ILE A 190 2.00 -9.14 -2.72
C ILE A 190 0.81 -9.45 -1.82
N ASP A 191 0.97 -9.35 -0.50
CA ASP A 191 -0.03 -9.74 0.49
C ASP A 191 -0.19 -8.70 1.59
N ASN A 192 -1.43 -8.34 1.90
CA ASN A 192 -1.76 -7.39 2.97
C ASN A 192 -0.99 -6.06 2.86
N VAL A 193 -0.90 -5.53 1.65
CA VAL A 193 -0.26 -4.25 1.36
C VAL A 193 -1.34 -3.17 1.20
N HIS A 194 -1.07 -1.99 1.74
CA HIS A 194 -1.99 -0.86 1.67
C HIS A 194 -1.34 0.29 0.92
N THR A 195 -1.96 0.75 -0.15
CA THR A 195 -1.48 1.92 -0.89
C THR A 195 -2.51 3.04 -0.85
N ILE A 196 -2.03 4.25 -0.61
CA ILE A 196 -2.80 5.47 -0.79
C ILE A 196 -1.98 6.40 -1.66
N SER A 197 -2.48 6.64 -2.85
CA SER A 197 -1.90 7.55 -3.82
C SER A 197 -2.89 8.65 -4.20
N HIS A 198 -2.37 9.73 -4.71
CA HIS A 198 -3.17 10.88 -5.16
C HIS A 198 -2.40 11.66 -6.21
N GLY A 199 -3.10 12.14 -7.21
CA GLY A 199 -2.54 12.90 -8.30
C GLY A 199 -2.48 12.12 -9.62
N MET A 200 -2.12 12.82 -10.68
CA MET A 200 -2.02 12.25 -12.03
C MET A 200 -1.01 11.10 -12.08
N SER A 201 -1.33 10.04 -12.80
CA SER A 201 -0.51 8.83 -12.93
C SER A 201 -0.18 8.13 -11.60
N SER A 202 -1.05 8.24 -10.60
CA SER A 202 -0.87 7.59 -9.31
C SER A 202 -1.49 6.18 -9.30
N ASP A 203 -0.92 5.30 -10.13
CA ASP A 203 -1.31 3.91 -10.22
C ASP A 203 -1.02 3.17 -8.89
N GLY A 204 -1.82 2.18 -8.58
CA GLY A 204 -1.67 1.40 -7.36
C GLY A 204 -0.63 0.29 -7.50
N CYS A 205 -0.88 -0.67 -8.40
CA CYS A 205 0.04 -1.79 -8.64
C CYS A 205 0.06 -2.15 -10.13
N ASP A 206 1.21 -1.99 -10.75
CA ASP A 206 1.46 -2.25 -12.16
C ASP A 206 2.26 -3.54 -12.35
N ILE A 207 1.68 -4.49 -13.05
CA ILE A 207 2.29 -5.77 -13.40
C ILE A 207 2.57 -5.76 -14.90
N THR A 208 3.82 -5.57 -15.27
CA THR A 208 4.22 -5.35 -16.67
C THR A 208 5.16 -6.45 -17.15
N GLY A 209 4.68 -7.32 -18.05
CA GLY A 209 5.46 -8.42 -18.60
C GLY A 209 5.92 -9.42 -17.53
N CYS A 210 5.10 -9.69 -16.51
CA CYS A 210 5.42 -10.58 -15.41
C CYS A 210 4.63 -11.89 -15.49
N HIS A 211 5.17 -12.93 -14.85
CA HIS A 211 4.55 -14.25 -14.77
C HIS A 211 4.43 -14.71 -13.30
N ASP A 212 3.41 -15.54 -13.03
CA ASP A 212 3.17 -16.14 -11.72
C ASP A 212 3.08 -15.08 -10.61
N VAL A 213 2.10 -14.20 -10.74
CA VAL A 213 1.88 -13.08 -9.82
C VAL A 213 0.60 -13.30 -9.01
N LEU A 214 0.72 -13.24 -7.70
CA LEU A 214 -0.40 -13.22 -6.77
C LEU A 214 -0.40 -11.92 -5.98
N VAL A 215 -1.49 -11.16 -6.09
CA VAL A 215 -1.77 -9.98 -5.26
C VAL A 215 -3.04 -10.26 -4.46
N GLU A 216 -2.93 -10.24 -3.14
CA GLU A 216 -4.07 -10.60 -2.31
C GLU A 216 -4.19 -9.80 -1.01
N ASN A 217 -5.40 -9.83 -0.42
CA ASN A 217 -5.72 -9.24 0.88
C ASN A 217 -5.32 -7.76 1.03
N SER A 218 -5.19 -7.05 -0.07
CA SER A 218 -4.54 -5.74 -0.15
C SER A 218 -5.54 -4.63 -0.45
N PHE A 219 -5.16 -3.42 -0.13
CA PHE A 219 -5.94 -2.21 -0.38
C PHE A 219 -5.18 -1.27 -1.32
N PHE A 220 -5.81 -0.88 -2.40
CA PHE A 220 -5.23 0.04 -3.37
C PHE A 220 -6.18 1.21 -3.62
N ARG A 221 -5.73 2.42 -3.33
CA ARG A 221 -6.41 3.66 -3.67
C ARG A 221 -5.51 4.54 -4.50
N GLY A 222 -6.03 5.07 -5.58
CA GLY A 222 -5.31 5.97 -6.48
C GLY A 222 -6.23 6.82 -7.34
N HIS A 223 -5.65 7.55 -8.27
CA HIS A 223 -6.34 8.46 -9.19
C HIS A 223 -6.13 8.09 -10.67
N ASP A 224 -5.49 6.96 -10.94
CA ASP A 224 -5.26 6.41 -12.27
C ASP A 224 -5.47 4.89 -12.22
N ASP A 225 -4.75 4.08 -12.99
CA ASP A 225 -4.88 2.63 -13.01
C ASP A 225 -4.58 2.02 -11.62
N ILE A 226 -5.58 1.49 -10.94
CA ILE A 226 -5.38 1.00 -9.56
C ILE A 226 -4.70 -0.36 -9.54
N LEU A 227 -5.13 -1.28 -10.41
CA LEU A 227 -4.50 -2.57 -10.65
C LEU A 227 -4.35 -2.74 -12.15
N ALA A 228 -3.14 -2.73 -12.64
CA ALA A 228 -2.85 -2.77 -14.06
C ALA A 228 -2.03 -4.00 -14.47
N VAL A 229 -2.42 -4.65 -15.57
CA VAL A 229 -1.65 -5.70 -16.22
C VAL A 229 -1.29 -5.21 -17.61
N LYS A 230 -0.01 -5.00 -17.84
CA LYS A 230 0.51 -4.34 -19.05
C LYS A 230 1.51 -5.25 -19.76
N ALA A 231 1.35 -5.44 -21.06
CA ALA A 231 2.34 -6.16 -21.88
C ALA A 231 3.52 -5.25 -22.26
N ARG A 232 3.41 -3.94 -22.08
CA ARG A 232 4.39 -2.94 -22.51
C ARG A 232 4.32 -1.71 -21.63
N ASP A 233 5.47 -1.11 -21.36
CA ASP A 233 5.59 0.24 -20.82
C ASP A 233 6.34 1.12 -21.84
N PHE A 234 5.70 2.22 -22.27
CA PHE A 234 6.26 3.13 -23.25
C PHE A 234 7.33 4.06 -22.68
N ILE A 235 7.35 4.25 -21.37
CA ILE A 235 8.23 5.22 -20.70
C ILE A 235 9.57 4.58 -20.34
N ASN A 236 9.60 3.25 -20.15
CA ASN A 236 10.76 2.57 -19.58
C ASN A 236 11.15 1.32 -20.35
N GLU A 237 12.09 1.45 -21.25
CA GLU A 237 13.00 0.38 -21.65
C GLU A 237 12.40 -1.00 -21.99
N MET A 238 11.07 -1.11 -22.18
CA MET A 238 10.43 -2.29 -22.75
C MET A 238 9.98 -2.01 -24.20
N PRO A 239 10.92 -1.93 -25.14
CA PRO A 239 10.58 -1.63 -26.52
C PRO A 239 9.82 -2.77 -27.19
N VAL A 240 9.94 -3.98 -26.64
CA VAL A 240 9.26 -5.18 -27.12
C VAL A 240 8.22 -5.60 -26.10
N PRO A 241 6.95 -5.79 -26.49
CA PRO A 241 5.93 -6.31 -25.59
C PRO A 241 6.33 -7.67 -25.01
N GLN A 242 6.04 -7.85 -23.71
CA GLN A 242 6.23 -9.11 -23.01
C GLN A 242 4.87 -9.64 -22.57
N THR A 243 4.69 -10.94 -22.56
CA THR A 243 3.46 -11.56 -22.06
C THR A 243 3.34 -11.42 -20.56
N CYS A 244 2.11 -11.26 -20.07
CA CYS A 244 1.78 -11.48 -18.66
C CYS A 244 1.01 -12.78 -18.56
N GLU A 245 1.42 -13.67 -17.67
CA GLU A 245 0.81 -15.00 -17.49
C GLU A 245 0.58 -15.31 -16.02
N ASN A 246 -0.49 -16.01 -15.68
CA ASN A 246 -0.82 -16.42 -14.32
C ASN A 246 -0.85 -15.24 -13.33
N VAL A 247 -1.50 -14.13 -13.69
CA VAL A 247 -1.67 -12.97 -12.80
C VAL A 247 -3.01 -13.09 -12.10
N THR A 248 -3.00 -13.11 -10.78
CA THR A 248 -4.19 -13.21 -9.95
C THR A 248 -4.27 -12.06 -8.95
N PHE A 249 -5.39 -11.35 -8.95
CA PHE A 249 -5.80 -10.44 -7.87
C PHE A 249 -6.97 -11.07 -7.13
N ARG A 250 -6.87 -11.23 -5.82
CA ARG A 250 -7.96 -11.77 -5.00
C ARG A 250 -8.08 -11.08 -3.65
N ASN A 251 -9.30 -10.96 -3.16
CA ASN A 251 -9.62 -10.36 -1.86
C ASN A 251 -8.98 -8.96 -1.68
N CYS A 252 -8.92 -8.19 -2.76
CA CYS A 252 -8.42 -6.82 -2.75
C CYS A 252 -9.59 -5.83 -2.65
N VAL A 253 -9.33 -4.71 -1.99
CA VAL A 253 -10.19 -3.53 -2.01
C VAL A 253 -9.55 -2.50 -2.92
N VAL A 254 -10.31 -2.06 -3.92
CA VAL A 254 -9.82 -1.14 -4.96
C VAL A 254 -10.69 0.11 -4.94
N TRP A 255 -10.07 1.27 -4.91
CA TRP A 255 -10.75 2.56 -4.91
C TRP A 255 -10.09 3.53 -5.89
N CYS A 256 -10.83 3.98 -6.89
CA CYS A 256 -10.38 4.99 -7.84
C CYS A 256 -11.08 6.32 -7.55
N ASP A 257 -10.31 7.41 -7.54
CA ASP A 257 -10.82 8.78 -7.30
C ASP A 257 -11.10 9.54 -8.61
N SER A 258 -10.82 8.97 -9.78
CA SER A 258 -11.04 9.56 -11.10
C SER A 258 -12.43 9.28 -11.65
#